data_05ecbbf5f3e4a7968a198faa81cd5ec1
#
_entry.id   05ecbbf5f3e4a7968a198faa81cd5ec1
#
_cell.length_a   1.000
_cell.length_b   1.000
_cell.length_c   1.000
_cell.angle_alpha   90.00
_cell.angle_beta   90.00
_cell.angle_gamma   90.00
#
_symmetry.space_group_name_H-M   'P 1'
#
loop_
_entity.id
_entity.type
_entity.pdbx_description
1 polymer ?
#
loop_
_entity_poly.entity_id
_entity_poly.type
_entity_poly.pdbx_seq_one_letter_code
_entity_poly.pdbx_strand_id
1 'polypeptide(L)'
;MLLTLFAFVVALGLLIAVHEWGHYRMAVARGVRVLRFSIGFGKTLVRWKPARQRPGQDTEFVIGAIPFGGYVKMLDERDAPVAEEDRHQAFNTQPLASRALIVAAGPVANLVLAVLLYALVNWIGVQEPRALLSPPVAGSLADKA
;
A
#
# COMPACT_ATOMS: atom_id res chain seq x y z
N MET A 1 -24.63 3.99 -6.98
CA MET A 1 -23.79 3.07 -7.76
C MET A 1 -22.49 3.73 -8.23
N LEU A 2 -22.50 4.83 -8.98
CA LEU A 2 -21.28 5.52 -9.44
C LEU A 2 -20.39 6.01 -8.29
N LEU A 3 -20.93 6.59 -7.24
CA LEU A 3 -20.19 7.04 -6.06
C LEU A 3 -19.50 5.87 -5.35
N THR A 4 -20.17 4.74 -5.22
CA THR A 4 -19.60 3.54 -4.58
C THR A 4 -18.43 2.99 -5.41
N LEU A 5 -18.59 2.94 -6.74
CA LEU A 5 -17.52 2.52 -7.64
C LEU A 5 -16.31 3.47 -7.56
N PHE A 6 -16.57 4.77 -7.58
CA PHE A 6 -15.52 5.79 -7.43
C PHE A 6 -14.79 5.64 -6.09
N ALA A 7 -15.54 5.54 -4.98
CA ALA A 7 -14.96 5.35 -3.66
C ALA A 7 -14.11 4.06 -3.57
N PHE A 8 -14.58 2.96 -4.19
CA PHE A 8 -13.85 1.71 -4.26
C PHE A 8 -12.52 1.88 -5.01
N VAL A 9 -12.52 2.53 -6.19
CA VAL A 9 -11.30 2.75 -6.99
C VAL A 9 -10.30 3.63 -6.22
N VAL A 10 -10.77 4.67 -5.53
CA VAL A 10 -9.93 5.54 -4.71
C VAL A 10 -9.34 4.77 -3.54
N ALA A 11 -10.14 3.99 -2.81
CA ALA A 11 -9.67 3.18 -1.68
C ALA A 11 -8.63 2.13 -2.13
N LEU A 12 -8.91 1.44 -3.23
CA LEU A 12 -7.98 0.46 -3.81
C LEU A 12 -6.67 1.12 -4.24
N GLY A 13 -6.74 2.26 -4.93
CA GLY A 13 -5.55 3.01 -5.33
C GLY A 13 -4.71 3.48 -4.15
N LEU A 14 -5.34 3.93 -3.06
CA LEU A 14 -4.66 4.32 -1.83
C LEU A 14 -3.96 3.12 -1.17
N LEU A 15 -4.65 1.97 -1.06
CA LEU A 15 -4.09 0.74 -0.50
C LEU A 15 -2.88 0.27 -1.28
N ILE A 16 -2.96 0.29 -2.62
CA ILE A 16 -1.84 -0.08 -3.50
C ILE A 16 -0.67 0.90 -3.32
N ALA A 17 -0.95 2.21 -3.34
CA ALA A 17 0.09 3.22 -3.20
C ALA A 17 0.84 3.09 -1.86
N VAL A 18 0.15 2.88 -0.76
CA VAL A 18 0.74 2.69 0.58
C VAL A 18 1.51 1.39 0.66
N HIS A 19 0.98 0.31 0.07
CA HIS A 19 1.65 -0.99 0.00
C HIS A 19 3.01 -0.89 -0.72
N GLU A 20 3.00 -0.37 -1.94
CA GLU A 20 4.22 -0.20 -2.73
C GLU A 20 5.20 0.79 -2.07
N TRP A 21 4.66 1.83 -1.43
CA TRP A 21 5.47 2.77 -0.67
C TRP A 21 6.19 2.11 0.51
N GLY A 22 5.54 1.16 1.18
CA GLY A 22 6.14 0.33 2.22
C GLY A 22 7.38 -0.42 1.72
N HIS A 23 7.24 -1.15 0.61
CA HIS A 23 8.36 -1.84 -0.05
C HIS A 23 9.48 -0.88 -0.44
N TYR A 24 9.14 0.20 -1.12
CA TYR A 24 10.10 1.21 -1.56
C TYR A 24 10.90 1.79 -0.39
N ARG A 25 10.22 2.23 0.66
CA ARG A 25 10.86 2.85 1.83
C ARG A 25 11.80 1.88 2.54
N MET A 26 11.40 0.62 2.67
CA MET A 26 12.23 -0.39 3.30
C MET A 26 13.42 -0.78 2.41
N ALA A 27 13.22 -0.93 1.10
CA ALA A 27 14.31 -1.21 0.15
C ALA A 27 15.40 -0.12 0.22
N VAL A 28 15.00 1.15 0.14
CA VAL A 28 15.92 2.30 0.26
C VAL A 28 16.60 2.36 1.63
N ALA A 29 15.88 2.03 2.72
CA ALA A 29 16.44 1.99 4.07
C ALA A 29 17.47 0.87 4.26
N ARG A 30 17.33 -0.23 3.49
CA ARG A 30 18.25 -1.37 3.50
C ARG A 30 19.38 -1.25 2.49
N GLY A 31 19.50 -0.13 1.78
CA GLY A 31 20.56 0.12 0.80
C GLY A 31 20.32 -0.56 -0.54
N VAL A 32 19.13 -1.10 -0.79
CA VAL A 32 18.75 -1.67 -2.08
C VAL A 32 18.44 -0.55 -3.06
N ARG A 33 19.02 -0.60 -4.25
CA ARG A 33 18.74 0.35 -5.32
C ARG A 33 17.38 0.07 -5.93
N VAL A 34 16.49 1.05 -5.89
CA VAL A 34 15.19 0.99 -6.54
C VAL A 34 15.26 1.68 -7.90
N LEU A 35 14.97 0.94 -8.95
CA LEU A 35 15.02 1.42 -10.33
C LEU A 35 13.72 2.11 -10.71
N ARG A 36 12.57 1.52 -10.31
CA ARG A 36 11.25 2.07 -10.63
C ARG A 36 10.26 1.80 -9.51
N PHE A 37 9.45 2.81 -9.23
CA PHE A 37 8.26 2.75 -8.39
C PHE A 37 7.04 3.03 -9.28
N SER A 38 6.11 2.10 -9.38
CA SER A 38 4.93 2.25 -10.21
C SER A 38 3.64 2.03 -9.44
N ILE A 39 2.69 2.95 -9.60
CA ILE A 39 1.30 2.75 -9.21
C ILE A 39 0.52 2.49 -10.51
N GLY A 40 -0.10 1.32 -10.60
CA GLY A 40 -0.75 0.85 -11.82
C GLY A 40 0.20 0.15 -12.81
N PHE A 41 -0.41 -0.50 -13.77
CA PHE A 41 0.23 -1.24 -14.85
C PHE A 41 -0.07 -0.63 -16.22
N GLY A 42 0.50 -1.22 -17.26
CA GLY A 42 0.22 -0.90 -18.66
C GLY A 42 0.93 0.36 -19.15
N LYS A 43 0.23 1.13 -20.01
CA LYS A 43 0.81 2.33 -20.60
C LYS A 43 1.10 3.39 -19.54
N THR A 44 2.32 3.93 -19.56
CA THR A 44 2.72 5.03 -18.67
C THR A 44 1.94 6.29 -18.98
N LEU A 45 1.16 6.79 -18.02
CA LEU A 45 0.46 8.06 -18.13
C LEU A 45 1.31 9.22 -17.65
N VAL A 46 1.99 9.04 -16.52
CA VAL A 46 2.87 10.05 -15.93
C VAL A 46 4.19 9.38 -15.55
N ARG A 47 5.28 10.08 -15.80
CA ARG A 47 6.62 9.65 -15.43
C ARG A 47 7.39 10.85 -14.91
N TRP A 48 8.05 10.68 -13.79
CA TRP A 48 8.97 11.70 -13.27
C TRP A 48 10.12 11.07 -12.51
N LYS A 49 11.23 11.78 -12.45
CA LYS A 49 12.44 11.39 -11.73
C LYS A 49 12.89 12.57 -10.88
N PRO A 50 12.78 12.47 -9.55
CA PRO A 50 13.21 13.55 -8.68
C PRO A 50 14.71 13.86 -8.86
N ALA A 51 15.05 15.14 -8.97
CA ALA A 51 16.45 15.58 -9.11
C ALA A 51 17.26 15.32 -7.83
N ARG A 52 16.60 15.27 -6.67
CA ARG A 52 17.24 14.98 -5.37
C ARG A 52 16.71 13.67 -4.85
N GLN A 53 17.55 12.64 -4.90
CA GLN A 53 17.32 11.34 -4.31
C GLN A 53 18.41 11.03 -3.28
N ARG A 54 18.24 9.97 -2.49
CA ARG A 54 19.31 9.50 -1.60
C ARG A 54 20.51 9.01 -2.41
N PRO A 55 21.73 9.16 -1.90
CA PRO A 55 22.91 8.59 -2.56
C PRO A 55 22.70 7.10 -2.92
N GLY A 56 23.08 6.73 -4.14
CA GLY A 56 22.88 5.36 -4.65
C GLY A 56 21.48 5.05 -5.20
N GLN A 57 20.52 5.98 -5.08
CA GLN A 57 19.18 5.81 -5.66
C GLN A 57 19.04 6.58 -6.96
N ASP A 58 18.34 5.95 -7.91
CA ASP A 58 18.02 6.53 -9.21
C ASP A 58 16.62 6.12 -9.65
N THR A 59 15.66 6.26 -8.71
CA THR A 59 14.30 5.77 -8.86
C THR A 59 13.49 6.63 -9.81
N GLU A 60 12.89 5.99 -10.80
CA GLU A 60 11.85 6.55 -11.66
C GLU A 60 10.47 6.28 -11.06
N PHE A 61 9.63 7.30 -10.92
CA PHE A 61 8.25 7.19 -10.45
C PHE A 61 7.31 7.19 -11.64
N VAL A 62 6.36 6.26 -11.65
CA VAL A 62 5.46 6.04 -12.78
C VAL A 62 4.02 5.87 -12.29
N ILE A 63 3.07 6.42 -13.06
CA ILE A 63 1.65 6.13 -12.92
C ILE A 63 1.20 5.41 -14.21
N GLY A 64 0.72 4.19 -14.07
CA GLY A 64 0.19 3.37 -15.16
C GLY A 64 -1.29 3.60 -15.42
N ALA A 65 -1.75 3.26 -16.62
CA ALA A 65 -3.13 3.45 -17.05
C ALA A 65 -4.13 2.49 -16.37
N ILE A 66 -3.66 1.36 -15.86
CA ILE A 66 -4.49 0.33 -15.25
C ILE A 66 -4.28 0.37 -13.74
N PRO A 67 -5.25 0.88 -12.93
CA PRO A 67 -5.06 1.15 -11.52
C PRO A 67 -5.22 -0.10 -10.61
N PHE A 68 -5.08 -1.31 -11.17
CA PHE A 68 -5.19 -2.56 -10.42
C PHE A 68 -3.81 -3.12 -10.08
N GLY A 69 -3.13 -2.53 -9.08
CA GLY A 69 -1.84 -2.97 -8.61
C GLY A 69 -0.73 -1.94 -8.77
N GLY A 70 0.48 -2.35 -8.45
CA GLY A 70 1.69 -1.55 -8.57
C GLY A 70 2.91 -2.47 -8.52
N TYR A 71 4.09 -1.90 -8.57
CA TYR A 71 5.33 -2.64 -8.34
C TYR A 71 6.50 -1.72 -7.97
N VAL A 72 7.40 -2.26 -7.19
CA VAL A 72 8.71 -1.66 -6.91
C VAL A 72 9.78 -2.51 -7.60
N LYS A 73 10.34 -2.00 -8.69
CA LYS A 73 11.45 -2.68 -9.38
C LYS A 73 12.75 -2.33 -8.68
N MET A 74 13.36 -3.32 -8.06
CA MET A 74 14.65 -3.23 -7.41
C MET A 74 15.76 -3.72 -8.35
N LEU A 75 17.00 -3.33 -8.08
CA LEU A 75 18.15 -3.91 -8.74
C LEU A 75 18.27 -5.37 -8.32
N ASP A 76 18.34 -6.30 -9.27
CA ASP A 76 18.43 -7.75 -9.03
C ASP A 76 19.22 -8.42 -10.14
N GLU A 77 20.23 -9.23 -9.79
CA GLU A 77 21.08 -9.95 -10.76
C GLU A 77 20.31 -10.99 -11.58
N ARG A 78 19.12 -11.41 -11.09
CA ARG A 78 18.28 -12.38 -11.80
C ARG A 78 17.51 -11.75 -12.97
N ASP A 79 17.33 -10.42 -12.94
CA ASP A 79 16.63 -9.68 -13.98
C ASP A 79 17.57 -9.22 -15.10
N ALA A 80 18.79 -8.81 -14.73
CA ALA A 80 19.81 -8.34 -15.68
C ALA A 80 21.21 -8.39 -15.05
N PRO A 81 22.29 -8.46 -15.87
CA PRO A 81 23.65 -8.35 -15.37
C PRO A 81 23.84 -7.04 -14.58
N VAL A 82 24.41 -7.17 -13.40
CA VAL A 82 24.71 -6.04 -12.49
C VAL A 82 26.22 -5.84 -12.45
N ALA A 83 26.70 -4.60 -12.58
CA ALA A 83 28.12 -4.28 -12.43
C ALA A 83 28.61 -4.68 -11.03
N GLU A 84 29.85 -5.14 -10.92
CA GLU A 84 30.39 -5.66 -9.66
C GLU A 84 30.37 -4.63 -8.53
N GLU A 85 30.60 -3.37 -8.88
CA GLU A 85 30.49 -2.21 -7.97
C GLU A 85 29.08 -1.98 -7.41
N ASP A 86 28.03 -2.33 -8.16
CA ASP A 86 26.63 -2.15 -7.78
C ASP A 86 26.01 -3.39 -7.10
N ARG A 87 26.70 -4.54 -7.07
CA ARG A 87 26.18 -5.80 -6.51
C ARG A 87 25.72 -5.66 -5.07
N HIS A 88 26.40 -4.85 -4.27
CA HIS A 88 26.05 -4.62 -2.89
C HIS A 88 24.70 -3.92 -2.71
N GLN A 89 24.14 -3.31 -3.76
CA GLN A 89 22.82 -2.67 -3.78
C GLN A 89 21.75 -3.56 -4.42
N ALA A 90 22.08 -4.75 -4.91
CA ALA A 90 21.10 -5.66 -5.50
C ALA A 90 20.28 -6.35 -4.40
N PHE A 91 18.99 -6.56 -4.66
CA PHE A 91 18.05 -7.18 -3.71
C PHE A 91 18.46 -8.63 -3.38
N ASN A 92 18.82 -9.42 -4.39
CA ASN A 92 19.15 -10.84 -4.22
C ASN A 92 20.45 -11.07 -3.41
N THR A 93 21.37 -10.11 -3.38
CA THR A 93 22.61 -10.19 -2.62
C THR A 93 22.46 -9.75 -1.16
N GLN A 94 21.31 -9.17 -0.79
CA GLN A 94 21.06 -8.75 0.58
C GLN A 94 20.88 -9.93 1.54
N PRO A 95 21.24 -9.76 2.82
CA PRO A 95 20.95 -10.74 3.87
C PRO A 95 19.46 -11.11 3.88
N LEU A 96 19.15 -12.37 4.22
CA LEU A 96 17.78 -12.88 4.25
C LEU A 96 16.84 -12.00 5.11
N ALA A 97 17.32 -11.53 6.26
CA ALA A 97 16.54 -10.62 7.13
C ALA A 97 16.16 -9.32 6.42
N SER A 98 17.08 -8.72 5.66
CA SER A 98 16.78 -7.50 4.89
C SER A 98 15.73 -7.76 3.80
N ARG A 99 15.87 -8.86 3.06
CA ARG A 99 14.90 -9.27 2.06
C ARG A 99 13.52 -9.53 2.66
N ALA A 100 13.46 -10.25 3.79
CA ALA A 100 12.22 -10.52 4.51
C ALA A 100 11.54 -9.22 4.99
N LEU A 101 12.30 -8.27 5.54
CA LEU A 101 11.78 -6.97 5.95
C LEU A 101 11.25 -6.15 4.78
N ILE A 102 11.94 -6.16 3.63
CA ILE A 102 11.47 -5.46 2.42
C ILE A 102 10.15 -6.07 1.95
N VAL A 103 10.05 -7.40 1.90
CA VAL A 103 8.81 -8.09 1.48
C VAL A 103 7.68 -7.87 2.48
N ALA A 104 7.94 -7.87 3.78
CA ALA A 104 6.93 -7.64 4.81
C ALA A 104 6.47 -6.18 4.89
N ALA A 105 7.28 -5.23 4.43
CA ALA A 105 7.00 -3.79 4.61
C ALA A 105 5.74 -3.31 3.90
N GLY A 106 5.38 -3.90 2.76
CA GLY A 106 4.12 -3.59 2.05
C GLY A 106 2.89 -3.95 2.89
N PRO A 107 2.71 -5.22 3.27
CA PRO A 107 1.61 -5.63 4.14
C PRO A 107 1.57 -4.88 5.49
N VAL A 108 2.72 -4.64 6.10
CA VAL A 108 2.80 -3.89 7.36
C VAL A 108 2.36 -2.44 7.18
N ALA A 109 2.73 -1.78 6.06
CA ALA A 109 2.27 -0.43 5.75
C ALA A 109 0.74 -0.37 5.63
N ASN A 110 0.11 -1.35 4.98
CA ASN A 110 -1.35 -1.44 4.89
C ASN A 110 -2.00 -1.71 6.24
N LEU A 111 -1.39 -2.54 7.10
CA LEU A 111 -1.89 -2.76 8.46
C LEU A 111 -1.85 -1.46 9.28
N VAL A 112 -0.76 -0.70 9.21
CA VAL A 112 -0.65 0.61 9.87
C VAL A 112 -1.71 1.56 9.33
N LEU A 113 -1.91 1.63 8.00
CA LEU A 113 -2.97 2.44 7.40
C LEU A 113 -4.35 2.04 7.91
N ALA A 114 -4.64 0.74 7.99
CA ALA A 114 -5.92 0.24 8.48
C ALA A 114 -6.18 0.66 9.94
N VAL A 115 -5.17 0.54 10.81
CA VAL A 115 -5.26 0.99 12.21
C VAL A 115 -5.52 2.49 12.29
N LEU A 116 -4.81 3.30 11.49
CA LEU A 116 -4.98 4.76 11.47
C LEU A 116 -6.38 5.15 10.96
N LEU A 117 -6.86 4.52 9.90
CA LEU A 117 -8.21 4.78 9.37
C LEU A 117 -9.29 4.37 10.37
N TYR A 118 -9.12 3.22 11.02
CA TYR A 118 -10.04 2.76 12.05
C TYR A 118 -10.07 3.73 13.25
N ALA A 119 -8.91 4.16 13.72
CA ALA A 119 -8.81 5.15 14.78
C ALA A 119 -9.47 6.48 14.39
N LEU A 120 -9.27 6.94 13.15
CA LEU A 120 -9.89 8.16 12.63
C LEU A 120 -11.40 8.06 12.57
N VAL A 121 -11.94 6.95 12.07
CA VAL A 121 -13.39 6.70 12.02
C VAL A 121 -14.00 6.70 13.41
N ASN A 122 -13.35 6.04 14.38
CA ASN A 122 -13.82 6.05 15.78
C ASN A 122 -13.74 7.44 16.43
N TRP A 123 -12.73 8.24 16.05
CA TRP A 123 -12.62 9.62 16.55
C TRP A 123 -13.75 10.52 16.04
N ILE A 124 -14.06 10.42 14.74
CA ILE A 124 -15.13 11.21 14.12
C ILE A 124 -16.51 10.76 14.64
N GLY A 125 -16.63 9.51 15.04
CA GLY A 125 -17.86 8.84 15.43
C GLY A 125 -18.63 8.28 14.24
N VAL A 126 -19.17 7.09 14.40
CA VAL A 126 -20.09 6.47 13.44
C VAL A 126 -21.48 6.51 14.03
N GLN A 127 -22.45 7.02 13.30
CA GLN A 127 -23.85 6.91 13.69
C GLN A 127 -24.29 5.45 13.48
N GLU A 128 -24.31 4.70 14.56
CA GLU A 128 -24.89 3.36 14.53
C GLU A 128 -26.42 3.44 14.60
N PRO A 129 -27.15 2.66 13.81
CA PRO A 129 -28.59 2.58 13.94
C PRO A 129 -28.91 2.04 15.35
N ARG A 130 -29.65 2.81 16.12
CA ARG A 130 -30.15 2.34 17.41
C ARG A 130 -31.02 1.10 17.18
N ALA A 131 -30.83 0.07 17.98
CA ALA A 131 -31.73 -1.06 18.00
C ALA A 131 -33.12 -0.56 18.47
N LEU A 132 -33.99 -0.26 17.51
CA LEU A 132 -35.40 0.06 17.78
C LEU A 132 -36.13 -1.27 17.95
N LEU A 133 -36.40 -1.64 19.17
CA LEU A 133 -37.30 -2.75 19.44
C LEU A 133 -38.72 -2.29 19.13
N SER A 134 -39.46 -3.08 18.36
CA SER A 134 -40.89 -2.88 18.16
C SER A 134 -41.60 -3.04 19.51
N PRO A 135 -42.74 -2.34 19.74
CA PRO A 135 -43.56 -2.57 20.94
C PRO A 135 -43.84 -4.06 21.09
N PRO A 136 -43.83 -4.56 22.33
CA PRO A 136 -44.14 -5.97 22.57
C PRO A 136 -45.52 -6.32 22.03
N VAL A 137 -45.65 -7.54 21.54
CA VAL A 137 -46.96 -8.04 21.07
C VAL A 137 -47.91 -8.05 22.26
N ALA A 138 -49.08 -7.43 22.09
CA ALA A 138 -50.09 -7.35 23.14
C ALA A 138 -50.41 -8.73 23.74
N GLY A 139 -50.36 -8.84 25.05
CA GLY A 139 -50.56 -10.10 25.78
C GLY A 139 -49.36 -11.02 25.91
N SER A 140 -48.19 -10.65 25.33
CA SER A 140 -46.95 -11.39 25.54
C SER A 140 -46.37 -11.19 26.94
N LEU A 141 -45.41 -12.05 27.36
CA LEU A 141 -44.70 -11.88 28.62
C LEU A 141 -43.96 -10.55 28.72
N ALA A 142 -43.44 -10.06 27.58
CA ALA A 142 -42.77 -8.76 27.48
C ALA A 142 -43.72 -7.55 27.56
N ASP A 143 -45.00 -7.73 27.27
CA ASP A 143 -46.06 -6.71 27.44
C ASP A 143 -46.53 -6.60 28.89
N LYS A 144 -46.30 -7.65 29.67
CA LYS A 144 -46.71 -7.73 31.10
C LYS A 144 -45.58 -7.41 32.05
N ALA A 145 -44.37 -7.23 31.58
CA ALA A 145 -43.17 -6.89 32.37
C ALA A 145 -42.96 -5.37 32.41
#